data_91369addb268df6237005b469f860f03
#
_entry.id   91369addb268df6237005b469f860f03
#
_cell.length_a   1.000
_cell.length_b   1.000
_cell.length_c   1.000
_cell.angle_alpha   90.00
_cell.angle_beta   90.00
_cell.angle_gamma   90.00
#
_symmetry.space_group_name_H-M   'P 1'
#
loop_
_entity.id
_entity.type
_entity.pdbx_description
1 polymer ?
#
loop_
_entity_poly.entity_id
_entity_poly.type
_entity_poly.pdbx_seq_one_letter_code
_entity_poly.pdbx_strand_id
1 'polypeptide(L)'
;MTTRVLIANIGQRDLALDYEGLSKVQAGLCVKLQEAADVGAKRPKPNLRKWGALLLDHMNTALPFLSAPILDVALSDLATHDALPDRVLLAGTKQENKDFQKGDTFRCAEALIPVLKRDHPGLPCIETYLITGTPNDLNAVLPEYASLCRSVAGEQVYALCTGGTPACNMALSLRSVEFFGEAGTVMHVAENAARPTHLHIGQYLLKQHRRATLERLAARGDFDAIADDTGYPETIRKLARAAAMRMNFNFMESLTLLQHCNHPAVNTLLEPLLEEGRRLAGENDRKAALAEVYWSALLKWRRDECADFLGRAMRLMEGSLQDILSATLHFKGGPDKFRQEFEDWTQGPQRENYRAHVFRDITRSKKKNVPETISSTIPALILTVSYLVNYEPATLKRAGLDAAKAGAVATAVGKMRPLIELRNKSIMAHGFGGVWKKSILMQKNGPDTEEALFGYLQALLNAQDISLSGNPYEMYAHAVVSLNRELNHDTD
;
A
#
# COMPACT_ATOMS: atom_id res chain seq x y z
N MET A 1 -23.28 -20.60 -4.39
CA MET A 1 -24.28 -19.53 -4.11
C MET A 1 -23.66 -18.60 -3.11
N THR A 2 -23.76 -17.29 -3.36
CA THR A 2 -23.22 -16.25 -2.49
C THR A 2 -24.04 -16.17 -1.22
N THR A 3 -23.44 -16.37 -0.05
CA THR A 3 -24.15 -16.29 1.24
C THR A 3 -24.41 -14.83 1.60
N ARG A 4 -25.67 -14.44 1.74
CA ARG A 4 -26.12 -13.07 2.07
C ARG A 4 -26.59 -12.99 3.51
N VAL A 5 -26.16 -11.98 4.25
CA VAL A 5 -26.52 -11.79 5.65
C VAL A 5 -27.02 -10.37 5.88
N LEU A 6 -28.17 -10.23 6.54
CA LEU A 6 -28.67 -8.95 7.06
C LEU A 6 -28.39 -8.88 8.57
N ILE A 7 -27.71 -7.85 9.01
CA ILE A 7 -27.55 -7.51 10.44
C ILE A 7 -28.39 -6.25 10.71
N ALA A 8 -29.33 -6.33 11.64
CA ALA A 8 -30.21 -5.21 11.96
C ALA A 8 -30.16 -4.88 13.46
N ASN A 9 -29.89 -3.62 13.79
CA ASN A 9 -30.07 -3.13 15.15
C ASN A 9 -31.55 -2.97 15.46
N ILE A 10 -31.98 -3.44 16.64
CA ILE A 10 -33.36 -3.39 17.04
C ILE A 10 -33.56 -2.28 18.08
N GLY A 11 -34.48 -1.37 17.78
CA GLY A 11 -34.90 -0.28 18.63
C GLY A 11 -36.41 -0.28 18.83
N GLN A 12 -36.92 0.82 19.34
CA GLN A 12 -38.36 0.96 19.69
C GLN A 12 -39.28 0.91 18.47
N ARG A 13 -38.82 1.39 17.29
CA ARG A 13 -39.65 1.53 16.07
C ARG A 13 -39.58 0.32 15.14
N ASP A 14 -38.78 -0.69 15.47
CA ASP A 14 -38.61 -1.88 14.62
C ASP A 14 -39.79 -2.84 14.72
N LEU A 15 -40.55 -2.77 15.81
CA LEU A 15 -41.75 -3.56 16.03
C LEU A 15 -42.92 -2.62 16.37
N ALA A 16 -43.95 -2.66 15.57
CA ALA A 16 -45.15 -1.84 15.74
C ALA A 16 -46.38 -2.73 16.04
N LEU A 17 -47.33 -2.20 16.85
CA LEU A 17 -48.53 -2.88 17.23
C LEU A 17 -49.76 -2.03 16.89
N ASP A 18 -50.73 -2.61 16.19
CA ASP A 18 -52.07 -2.05 16.02
C ASP A 18 -52.89 -2.25 17.30
N TYR A 19 -52.84 -1.22 18.14
CA TYR A 19 -53.58 -1.24 19.40
C TYR A 19 -55.12 -1.23 19.22
N GLU A 20 -55.61 -0.59 18.15
CA GLU A 20 -57.07 -0.55 17.89
C GLU A 20 -57.57 -1.92 17.47
N GLY A 21 -56.90 -2.59 16.57
CA GLY A 21 -57.25 -3.94 16.15
C GLY A 21 -57.17 -4.93 17.30
N LEU A 22 -56.07 -4.92 18.10
CA LEU A 22 -55.90 -5.79 19.25
C LEU A 22 -56.98 -5.56 20.35
N SER A 23 -57.36 -4.30 20.59
CA SER A 23 -58.35 -3.99 21.64
C SER A 23 -59.72 -4.61 21.36
N LYS A 24 -60.10 -4.77 20.09
CA LYS A 24 -61.34 -5.42 19.65
C LYS A 24 -61.34 -6.92 19.93
N VAL A 25 -60.16 -7.56 20.03
CA VAL A 25 -60.01 -9.01 20.27
C VAL A 25 -59.69 -9.29 21.73
N GLN A 26 -58.79 -8.52 22.36
CA GLN A 26 -58.36 -8.73 23.75
C GLN A 26 -58.01 -7.42 24.45
N ALA A 27 -59.04 -6.71 24.91
CA ALA A 27 -58.93 -5.39 25.55
C ALA A 27 -57.95 -5.39 26.76
N GLY A 28 -58.03 -6.42 27.61
CA GLY A 28 -57.16 -6.52 28.80
C GLY A 28 -55.65 -6.65 28.49
N LEU A 29 -55.29 -7.34 27.43
CA LEU A 29 -53.89 -7.41 26.95
C LEU A 29 -53.49 -6.06 26.35
N CYS A 30 -54.35 -5.45 25.55
CA CYS A 30 -54.11 -4.15 24.92
C CYS A 30 -53.74 -3.11 25.99
N VAL A 31 -54.52 -3.00 27.08
CA VAL A 31 -54.25 -2.06 28.18
C VAL A 31 -52.84 -2.32 28.79
N LYS A 32 -52.51 -3.56 29.10
CA LYS A 32 -51.18 -3.90 29.67
C LYS A 32 -50.03 -3.52 28.73
N LEU A 33 -50.21 -3.71 27.41
CA LEU A 33 -49.23 -3.34 26.41
C LEU A 33 -49.13 -1.82 26.25
N GLN A 34 -50.24 -1.08 26.28
CA GLN A 34 -50.25 0.38 26.26
C GLN A 34 -49.54 0.98 27.49
N GLU A 35 -49.80 0.43 28.70
CA GLU A 35 -49.07 0.81 29.93
C GLU A 35 -47.57 0.55 29.84
N ALA A 36 -47.15 -0.60 29.29
CA ALA A 36 -45.73 -0.95 29.11
C ALA A 36 -45.03 -0.06 28.07
N ALA A 37 -45.75 0.35 27.02
CA ALA A 37 -45.28 1.25 25.99
C ALA A 37 -45.38 2.72 26.36
N ASP A 38 -46.00 3.05 27.50
CA ASP A 38 -46.23 4.42 27.98
C ASP A 38 -46.98 5.29 26.94
N VAL A 39 -47.99 4.68 26.31
CA VAL A 39 -48.82 5.30 25.27
C VAL A 39 -49.63 6.45 25.86
N GLY A 40 -49.62 7.61 25.20
CA GLY A 40 -50.31 8.82 25.61
C GLY A 40 -49.53 9.77 26.52
N ALA A 41 -48.33 9.41 26.97
CA ALA A 41 -47.48 10.31 27.72
C ALA A 41 -46.89 11.40 26.82
N LYS A 42 -46.74 12.65 27.36
CA LYS A 42 -46.09 13.76 26.64
C LYS A 42 -44.66 13.45 26.25
N ARG A 43 -43.94 12.63 27.01
CA ARG A 43 -42.60 12.13 26.76
C ARG A 43 -42.56 10.64 27.11
N PRO A 44 -42.92 9.75 26.17
CA PRO A 44 -42.98 8.31 26.43
C PRO A 44 -41.62 7.76 26.87
N LYS A 45 -41.66 6.98 27.96
CA LYS A 45 -40.51 6.22 28.45
C LYS A 45 -40.87 4.73 28.50
N PRO A 46 -40.97 4.06 27.34
CA PRO A 46 -41.47 2.69 27.28
C PRO A 46 -40.55 1.74 28.05
N ASN A 47 -41.16 0.78 28.70
CA ASN A 47 -40.49 -0.39 29.24
C ASN A 47 -40.48 -1.48 28.16
N LEU A 48 -39.55 -1.37 27.21
CA LEU A 48 -39.44 -2.26 26.05
C LEU A 48 -39.22 -3.73 26.47
N ARG A 49 -38.48 -3.96 27.54
CA ARG A 49 -38.24 -5.30 28.08
C ARG A 49 -39.56 -5.93 28.55
N LYS A 50 -40.43 -5.20 29.31
CA LYS A 50 -41.73 -5.67 29.75
C LYS A 50 -42.69 -5.81 28.58
N TRP A 51 -42.71 -4.84 27.68
CA TRP A 51 -43.58 -4.83 26.50
C TRP A 51 -43.28 -6.04 25.59
N GLY A 52 -42.01 -6.27 25.25
CA GLY A 52 -41.60 -7.43 24.45
C GLY A 52 -41.90 -8.77 25.14
N ALA A 53 -41.73 -8.88 26.47
CA ALA A 53 -42.09 -10.07 27.22
C ALA A 53 -43.59 -10.34 27.14
N LEU A 54 -44.45 -9.34 27.34
CA LEU A 54 -45.92 -9.49 27.21
C LEU A 54 -46.34 -9.94 25.80
N LEU A 55 -45.66 -9.44 24.76
CA LEU A 55 -45.88 -9.88 23.38
C LEU A 55 -45.54 -11.34 23.19
N LEU A 56 -44.39 -11.78 23.70
CA LEU A 56 -43.95 -13.18 23.59
C LEU A 56 -44.92 -14.13 24.34
N ASP A 57 -45.33 -13.76 25.57
CA ASP A 57 -46.26 -14.54 26.36
C ASP A 57 -47.66 -14.68 25.71
N HIS A 58 -48.03 -13.71 24.85
CA HIS A 58 -49.32 -13.69 24.15
C HIS A 58 -49.18 -13.66 22.63
N MET A 59 -48.09 -14.23 22.09
CA MET A 59 -47.72 -14.11 20.67
C MET A 59 -48.84 -14.55 19.73
N ASN A 60 -49.48 -15.68 20.00
CA ASN A 60 -50.56 -16.18 19.14
C ASN A 60 -51.71 -15.18 18.95
N THR A 61 -51.98 -14.36 19.97
CA THR A 61 -53.06 -13.36 19.95
C THR A 61 -52.55 -12.03 19.33
N ALA A 62 -51.33 -11.64 19.63
CA ALA A 62 -50.74 -10.37 19.21
C ALA A 62 -50.22 -10.38 17.74
N LEU A 63 -49.78 -11.53 17.27
CA LEU A 63 -49.11 -11.67 15.95
C LEU A 63 -49.90 -11.06 14.79
N PRO A 64 -51.24 -11.21 14.64
CA PRO A 64 -51.97 -10.61 13.54
C PRO A 64 -51.94 -9.06 13.50
N PHE A 65 -51.63 -8.44 14.65
CA PHE A 65 -51.61 -6.97 14.84
C PHE A 65 -50.19 -6.40 14.91
N LEU A 66 -49.16 -7.25 14.76
CA LEU A 66 -47.76 -6.84 14.77
C LEU A 66 -47.25 -6.61 13.33
N SER A 67 -46.38 -5.62 13.17
CA SER A 67 -45.63 -5.36 11.92
C SER A 67 -44.18 -4.96 12.21
N ALA A 68 -43.32 -5.09 11.22
CA ALA A 68 -41.88 -4.77 11.27
C ALA A 68 -41.53 -3.64 10.31
N PRO A 69 -42.05 -2.40 10.49
CA PRO A 69 -42.06 -1.36 9.44
C PRO A 69 -40.68 -1.02 8.89
N ILE A 70 -39.61 -1.04 9.67
CA ILE A 70 -38.26 -0.74 9.21
C ILE A 70 -37.68 -1.94 8.47
N LEU A 71 -37.83 -3.13 9.02
CA LEU A 71 -37.31 -4.36 8.39
C LEU A 71 -38.07 -4.73 7.13
N ASP A 72 -39.38 -4.48 7.08
CA ASP A 72 -40.22 -4.73 5.90
C ASP A 72 -39.77 -3.88 4.71
N VAL A 73 -39.46 -2.60 4.94
CA VAL A 73 -38.93 -1.71 3.91
C VAL A 73 -37.58 -2.21 3.41
N ALA A 74 -36.66 -2.58 4.32
CA ALA A 74 -35.33 -3.04 3.95
C ALA A 74 -35.38 -4.38 3.19
N LEU A 75 -36.16 -5.35 3.67
CA LEU A 75 -36.28 -6.69 3.07
C LEU A 75 -37.03 -6.62 1.73
N SER A 76 -38.04 -5.76 1.60
CA SER A 76 -38.75 -5.53 0.32
C SER A 76 -37.83 -4.92 -0.75
N ASP A 77 -36.97 -3.98 -0.38
CA ASP A 77 -35.98 -3.43 -1.28
C ASP A 77 -34.98 -4.50 -1.72
N LEU A 78 -34.44 -5.27 -0.80
CA LEU A 78 -33.53 -6.38 -1.12
C LEU A 78 -34.20 -7.45 -2.00
N ALA A 79 -35.49 -7.73 -1.79
CA ALA A 79 -36.24 -8.65 -2.64
C ALA A 79 -36.38 -8.14 -4.07
N THR A 80 -36.61 -6.83 -4.28
CA THR A 80 -36.71 -6.24 -5.63
C THR A 80 -35.41 -6.33 -6.43
N HIS A 81 -34.29 -6.49 -5.74
CA HIS A 81 -32.95 -6.61 -6.35
C HIS A 81 -32.43 -8.06 -6.36
N ASP A 82 -33.27 -9.04 -6.13
CA ASP A 82 -32.89 -10.47 -5.98
C ASP A 82 -31.75 -10.68 -4.98
N ALA A 83 -31.78 -9.91 -3.88
CA ALA A 83 -30.76 -9.86 -2.86
C ALA A 83 -31.26 -10.23 -1.44
N LEU A 84 -32.36 -10.99 -1.34
CA LEU A 84 -32.86 -11.46 -0.06
C LEU A 84 -31.75 -12.20 0.72
N PRO A 85 -31.62 -11.93 2.05
CA PRO A 85 -30.59 -12.57 2.84
C PRO A 85 -30.92 -14.03 3.16
N ASP A 86 -29.91 -14.88 3.18
CA ASP A 86 -29.99 -16.26 3.64
C ASP A 86 -30.08 -16.34 5.18
N ARG A 87 -29.59 -15.28 5.85
CA ARG A 87 -29.57 -15.17 7.31
C ARG A 87 -29.86 -13.75 7.75
N VAL A 88 -30.73 -13.59 8.73
CA VAL A 88 -31.06 -12.31 9.39
C VAL A 88 -30.63 -12.38 10.84
N LEU A 89 -29.80 -11.45 11.29
CA LEU A 89 -29.33 -11.29 12.65
C LEU A 89 -29.96 -10.03 13.27
N LEU A 90 -30.81 -10.20 14.27
CA LEU A 90 -31.48 -9.12 15.00
C LEU A 90 -30.66 -8.77 16.25
N ALA A 91 -29.93 -7.68 16.26
CA ALA A 91 -29.11 -7.26 17.37
C ALA A 91 -29.97 -6.51 18.41
N GLY A 92 -30.29 -7.18 19.50
CA GLY A 92 -31.05 -6.64 20.62
C GLY A 92 -30.20 -6.40 21.87
N THR A 93 -30.50 -5.33 22.60
CA THR A 93 -29.76 -4.96 23.83
C THR A 93 -30.28 -5.73 25.05
N LYS A 94 -29.35 -6.18 25.91
CA LYS A 94 -29.63 -6.83 27.20
C LYS A 94 -28.62 -6.37 28.24
N GLN A 95 -28.91 -5.27 28.90
CA GLN A 95 -28.01 -4.64 29.86
C GLN A 95 -28.01 -5.33 31.23
N GLU A 96 -26.85 -5.41 31.86
CA GLU A 96 -26.69 -5.91 33.22
C GLU A 96 -27.19 -4.90 34.26
N ASN A 97 -26.97 -3.59 34.01
CA ASN A 97 -27.39 -2.52 34.92
C ASN A 97 -28.90 -2.38 34.97
N LYS A 98 -29.45 -2.65 36.16
CA LYS A 98 -30.92 -2.66 36.45
C LYS A 98 -31.62 -1.34 36.12
N ASP A 99 -30.94 -0.21 36.24
CA ASP A 99 -31.50 1.11 36.01
C ASP A 99 -31.83 1.36 34.52
N PHE A 100 -31.12 0.70 33.62
CA PHE A 100 -31.31 0.84 32.18
C PHE A 100 -32.03 -0.31 31.48
N GLN A 101 -32.30 -1.40 32.19
CA GLN A 101 -32.93 -2.61 31.63
C GLN A 101 -34.33 -2.37 31.04
N LYS A 102 -35.02 -1.30 31.43
CA LYS A 102 -36.35 -0.96 30.86
C LYS A 102 -36.26 -0.69 29.35
N GLY A 103 -35.11 -0.17 28.87
CA GLY A 103 -34.86 0.12 27.46
C GLY A 103 -34.36 -1.06 26.64
N ASP A 104 -34.19 -2.25 27.26
CA ASP A 104 -33.64 -3.41 26.55
C ASP A 104 -34.56 -3.91 25.44
N THR A 105 -33.98 -4.15 24.26
CA THR A 105 -34.74 -4.52 23.05
C THR A 105 -34.65 -6.00 22.66
N PHE A 106 -33.92 -6.83 23.43
CA PHE A 106 -33.74 -8.25 23.07
C PHE A 106 -35.08 -9.02 23.00
N ARG A 107 -36.07 -8.69 23.86
CA ARG A 107 -37.39 -9.30 23.79
C ARG A 107 -38.20 -8.82 22.57
N CYS A 108 -37.99 -7.60 22.13
CA CYS A 108 -38.54 -7.10 20.87
C CYS A 108 -37.92 -7.83 19.68
N ALA A 109 -36.59 -8.06 19.69
CA ALA A 109 -35.89 -8.83 18.67
C ALA A 109 -36.44 -10.27 18.58
N GLU A 110 -36.65 -10.94 19.72
CA GLU A 110 -37.29 -12.28 19.78
C GLU A 110 -38.71 -12.25 19.21
N ALA A 111 -39.52 -11.21 19.54
CA ALA A 111 -40.88 -11.05 19.05
C ALA A 111 -40.97 -10.74 17.55
N LEU A 112 -39.93 -10.16 16.95
CA LEU A 112 -39.84 -9.94 15.51
C LEU A 112 -39.69 -11.23 14.69
N ILE A 113 -39.12 -12.30 15.25
CA ILE A 113 -38.91 -13.56 14.50
C ILE A 113 -40.22 -14.12 13.92
N PRO A 114 -41.31 -14.34 14.69
CA PRO A 114 -42.55 -14.81 14.12
C PRO A 114 -43.25 -13.82 13.17
N VAL A 115 -43.06 -12.51 13.38
CA VAL A 115 -43.56 -11.48 12.47
C VAL A 115 -42.85 -11.61 11.09
N LEU A 116 -41.53 -11.64 11.08
CA LEU A 116 -40.75 -11.76 9.83
C LEU A 116 -41.00 -13.11 9.12
N LYS A 117 -41.20 -14.21 9.86
CA LYS A 117 -41.56 -15.51 9.26
C LYS A 117 -42.92 -15.48 8.58
N ARG A 118 -43.90 -14.72 9.14
CA ARG A 118 -45.20 -14.53 8.53
C ARG A 118 -45.12 -13.68 7.26
N ASP A 119 -44.44 -12.54 7.35
CA ASP A 119 -44.44 -11.51 6.29
C ASP A 119 -43.41 -11.79 5.19
N HIS A 120 -42.31 -12.48 5.53
CA HIS A 120 -41.24 -12.86 4.62
C HIS A 120 -40.94 -14.38 4.71
N PRO A 121 -41.83 -15.24 4.23
CA PRO A 121 -41.70 -16.71 4.39
C PRO A 121 -40.49 -17.28 3.61
N GLY A 122 -39.89 -16.50 2.70
CA GLY A 122 -38.68 -16.85 1.97
C GLY A 122 -37.39 -16.70 2.77
N LEU A 123 -37.40 -16.17 3.99
CA LEU A 123 -36.20 -16.04 4.82
C LEU A 123 -35.87 -17.38 5.53
N PRO A 124 -34.72 -18.01 5.18
CA PRO A 124 -34.43 -19.35 5.69
C PRO A 124 -33.98 -19.36 7.16
N CYS A 125 -33.29 -18.30 7.61
CA CYS A 125 -32.73 -18.23 8.97
C CYS A 125 -32.89 -16.85 9.58
N ILE A 126 -33.52 -16.77 10.77
CA ILE A 126 -33.69 -15.53 11.55
C ILE A 126 -33.26 -15.81 12.99
N GLU A 127 -32.25 -15.09 13.47
CA GLU A 127 -31.65 -15.27 14.80
C GLU A 127 -31.50 -13.95 15.53
N THR A 128 -31.40 -14.01 16.87
CA THR A 128 -31.08 -12.85 17.69
C THR A 128 -29.61 -12.85 18.11
N TYR A 129 -29.03 -11.66 18.21
CA TYR A 129 -27.72 -11.45 18.81
C TYR A 129 -27.84 -10.49 19.99
N LEU A 130 -27.16 -10.78 21.11
CA LEU A 130 -27.27 -9.97 22.32
C LEU A 130 -26.10 -8.99 22.42
N ILE A 131 -26.44 -7.71 22.56
CA ILE A 131 -25.50 -6.62 22.91
C ILE A 131 -25.67 -6.35 24.42
N THR A 132 -24.63 -6.60 25.20
CA THR A 132 -24.66 -6.52 26.67
C THR A 132 -24.08 -5.22 27.23
N GLY A 133 -23.23 -4.55 26.46
CA GLY A 133 -22.62 -3.25 26.78
C GLY A 133 -23.66 -2.14 26.86
N THR A 134 -23.26 -1.00 27.42
CA THR A 134 -24.10 0.19 27.52
C THR A 134 -24.43 0.74 26.13
N PRO A 135 -25.70 0.66 25.66
CA PRO A 135 -26.02 0.93 24.24
C PRO A 135 -25.78 2.38 23.78
N ASN A 136 -25.63 3.32 24.71
CA ASN A 136 -25.34 4.74 24.40
C ASN A 136 -23.84 5.08 24.49
N ASP A 137 -22.99 4.13 24.86
CA ASP A 137 -21.55 4.28 24.93
C ASP A 137 -20.92 3.54 23.75
N LEU A 138 -20.40 4.30 22.79
CA LEU A 138 -19.77 3.75 21.61
C LEU A 138 -18.55 2.86 21.95
N ASN A 139 -17.76 3.25 22.95
CA ASN A 139 -16.58 2.46 23.36
C ASN A 139 -16.99 1.11 23.98
N ALA A 140 -18.13 1.06 24.67
CA ALA A 140 -18.63 -0.19 25.25
C ALA A 140 -19.19 -1.15 24.18
N VAL A 141 -19.85 -0.64 23.14
CA VAL A 141 -20.50 -1.48 22.12
C VAL A 141 -19.59 -1.84 20.95
N LEU A 142 -18.57 -1.06 20.62
CA LEU A 142 -17.65 -1.34 19.51
C LEU A 142 -17.01 -2.74 19.55
N PRO A 143 -16.51 -3.25 20.70
CA PRO A 143 -15.95 -4.61 20.78
C PRO A 143 -17.00 -5.70 20.52
N GLU A 144 -18.25 -5.48 20.96
CA GLU A 144 -19.33 -6.46 20.77
C GLU A 144 -19.75 -6.55 19.31
N TYR A 145 -19.88 -5.41 18.61
CA TYR A 145 -20.11 -5.40 17.16
C TYR A 145 -18.93 -5.97 16.37
N ALA A 146 -17.70 -5.82 16.84
CA ALA A 146 -16.57 -6.51 16.25
C ALA A 146 -16.68 -8.04 16.41
N SER A 147 -17.19 -8.51 17.55
CA SER A 147 -17.43 -9.93 17.79
C SER A 147 -18.60 -10.45 16.96
N LEU A 148 -19.68 -9.69 16.84
CA LEU A 148 -20.79 -9.97 15.94
C LEU A 148 -20.31 -10.12 14.48
N CYS A 149 -19.59 -9.13 13.95
CA CYS A 149 -19.08 -9.17 12.58
C CYS A 149 -18.13 -10.35 12.33
N ARG A 150 -17.25 -10.69 13.31
CA ARG A 150 -16.39 -11.88 13.21
C ARG A 150 -17.18 -13.21 13.19
N SER A 151 -18.34 -13.26 13.82
CA SER A 151 -19.18 -14.47 13.82
C SER A 151 -19.96 -14.66 12.52
N VAL A 152 -19.95 -13.66 11.65
CA VAL A 152 -20.67 -13.66 10.39
C VAL A 152 -19.72 -14.07 9.27
N ALA A 153 -19.97 -15.21 8.65
CA ALA A 153 -19.38 -15.60 7.40
C ALA A 153 -20.40 -15.32 6.28
N GLY A 154 -20.09 -14.41 5.40
CA GLY A 154 -20.96 -14.06 4.27
C GLY A 154 -20.18 -13.36 3.18
N GLU A 155 -20.56 -13.59 1.95
CA GLU A 155 -19.96 -12.93 0.78
C GLU A 155 -20.57 -11.55 0.54
N GLN A 156 -21.82 -11.34 1.01
CA GLN A 156 -22.51 -10.06 0.97
C GLN A 156 -23.19 -9.80 2.32
N VAL A 157 -22.90 -8.66 2.92
CA VAL A 157 -23.45 -8.29 4.23
C VAL A 157 -24.19 -6.96 4.15
N TYR A 158 -25.42 -6.93 4.61
CA TYR A 158 -26.26 -5.74 4.74
C TYR A 158 -26.35 -5.34 6.20
N ALA A 159 -25.96 -4.12 6.53
CA ALA A 159 -26.00 -3.58 7.89
C ALA A 159 -27.10 -2.54 8.00
N LEU A 160 -28.25 -2.90 8.60
CA LEU A 160 -29.37 -1.97 8.78
C LEU A 160 -29.17 -1.13 10.06
N CYS A 161 -28.77 0.11 9.87
CA CYS A 161 -28.39 1.07 10.92
C CYS A 161 -29.52 2.09 11.17
N THR A 162 -30.74 1.63 11.43
CA THR A 162 -31.89 2.50 11.68
C THR A 162 -32.44 2.33 13.09
N GLY A 163 -32.64 1.10 13.52
CA GLY A 163 -33.06 0.77 14.86
C GLY A 163 -31.95 0.94 15.91
N GLY A 164 -32.29 0.83 17.17
CA GLY A 164 -31.34 0.93 18.26
C GLY A 164 -30.88 2.38 18.55
N THR A 165 -29.80 2.50 19.29
CA THR A 165 -29.24 3.81 19.68
C THR A 165 -28.24 4.33 18.61
N PRO A 166 -27.95 5.65 18.58
CA PRO A 166 -26.93 6.21 17.68
C PRO A 166 -25.56 5.53 17.83
N ALA A 167 -25.16 5.17 19.07
CA ALA A 167 -23.89 4.50 19.30
C ALA A 167 -23.86 3.08 18.71
N CYS A 168 -24.96 2.31 18.86
CA CYS A 168 -25.10 0.99 18.23
C CYS A 168 -25.07 1.08 16.70
N ASN A 169 -25.77 2.05 16.12
CA ASN A 169 -25.81 2.25 14.67
C ASN A 169 -24.44 2.65 14.12
N MET A 170 -23.73 3.53 14.82
CA MET A 170 -22.36 3.91 14.47
C MET A 170 -21.40 2.72 14.59
N ALA A 171 -21.51 1.93 15.67
CA ALA A 171 -20.68 0.74 15.87
C ALA A 171 -20.90 -0.30 14.77
N LEU A 172 -22.17 -0.59 14.42
CA LEU A 172 -22.50 -1.52 13.34
C LEU A 172 -21.98 -1.02 12.00
N SER A 173 -22.16 0.27 11.68
CA SER A 173 -21.67 0.87 10.43
C SER A 173 -20.14 0.76 10.32
N LEU A 174 -19.40 1.17 11.36
CA LEU A 174 -17.94 1.14 11.36
C LEU A 174 -17.40 -0.28 11.24
N ARG A 175 -17.96 -1.22 12.03
CA ARG A 175 -17.49 -2.61 12.01
C ARG A 175 -17.86 -3.34 10.73
N SER A 176 -19.02 -3.06 10.14
CA SER A 176 -19.37 -3.62 8.83
C SER A 176 -18.39 -3.21 7.75
N VAL A 177 -17.97 -1.92 7.73
CA VAL A 177 -16.94 -1.43 6.80
C VAL A 177 -15.60 -2.10 7.05
N GLU A 178 -15.19 -2.19 8.31
CA GLU A 178 -13.89 -2.77 8.69
C GLU A 178 -13.79 -4.26 8.31
N PHE A 179 -14.83 -5.04 8.58
CA PHE A 179 -14.78 -6.49 8.41
C PHE A 179 -15.16 -6.96 7.00
N PHE A 180 -16.07 -6.27 6.33
CA PHE A 180 -16.62 -6.73 5.06
C PHE A 180 -16.20 -5.89 3.87
N GLY A 181 -15.60 -4.71 4.09
CA GLY A 181 -15.10 -3.86 3.01
C GLY A 181 -16.17 -3.54 1.97
N GLU A 182 -15.91 -3.90 0.72
CA GLU A 182 -16.82 -3.70 -0.41
C GLU A 182 -18.01 -4.68 -0.41
N ALA A 183 -17.91 -5.81 0.26
CA ALA A 183 -19.00 -6.75 0.45
C ALA A 183 -20.01 -6.28 1.52
N GLY A 184 -19.70 -5.22 2.26
CA GLY A 184 -20.55 -4.64 3.29
C GLY A 184 -21.35 -3.44 2.78
N THR A 185 -22.69 -3.53 2.80
CA THR A 185 -23.60 -2.42 2.46
C THR A 185 -24.28 -1.91 3.73
N VAL A 186 -24.08 -0.63 4.07
CA VAL A 186 -24.77 0.01 5.17
C VAL A 186 -26.07 0.62 4.68
N MET A 187 -27.19 0.28 5.33
CA MET A 187 -28.53 0.72 4.98
C MET A 187 -29.17 1.54 6.08
N HIS A 188 -29.92 2.56 5.72
CA HIS A 188 -30.73 3.36 6.64
C HIS A 188 -32.13 3.56 6.08
N VAL A 189 -33.16 3.28 6.89
CA VAL A 189 -34.55 3.53 6.57
C VAL A 189 -34.99 4.79 7.34
N ALA A 190 -35.20 5.90 6.62
CA ALA A 190 -35.75 7.11 7.23
C ALA A 190 -37.23 6.93 7.61
N GLU A 191 -37.72 7.77 8.51
CA GLU A 191 -39.13 7.74 8.91
C GLU A 191 -40.04 7.98 7.70
N ASN A 192 -41.03 7.14 7.51
CA ASN A 192 -41.97 7.11 6.38
C ASN A 192 -41.29 6.93 4.99
N ALA A 193 -40.07 6.46 4.92
CA ALA A 193 -39.44 6.16 3.65
C ALA A 193 -39.99 4.86 3.05
N ALA A 194 -40.25 4.89 1.74
CA ALA A 194 -40.69 3.71 0.99
C ALA A 194 -39.50 2.80 0.58
N ARG A 195 -38.27 3.27 0.71
CA ARG A 195 -37.03 2.55 0.38
C ARG A 195 -35.91 2.94 1.34
N PRO A 196 -34.97 2.04 1.60
CA PRO A 196 -33.78 2.37 2.38
C PRO A 196 -32.84 3.28 1.57
N THR A 197 -32.07 4.08 2.28
CA THR A 197 -30.90 4.78 1.72
C THR A 197 -29.67 3.91 1.95
N HIS A 198 -28.91 3.63 0.90
CA HIS A 198 -27.62 2.96 0.98
C HIS A 198 -26.55 3.99 1.32
N LEU A 199 -25.84 3.78 2.41
CA LEU A 199 -24.82 4.69 2.90
C LEU A 199 -23.44 4.25 2.40
N HIS A 200 -22.82 5.04 1.55
CA HIS A 200 -21.51 4.75 0.97
C HIS A 200 -20.32 5.19 1.85
N ILE A 201 -20.57 5.54 3.12
CA ILE A 201 -19.53 6.01 4.08
C ILE A 201 -18.36 5.04 4.13
N GLY A 202 -18.64 3.73 4.14
CA GLY A 202 -17.62 2.71 4.17
C GLY A 202 -16.73 2.70 2.94
N GLN A 203 -17.34 2.73 1.78
CA GLN A 203 -16.64 2.78 0.51
C GLN A 203 -15.81 4.07 0.41
N TYR A 204 -16.39 5.20 0.84
CA TYR A 204 -15.67 6.48 0.88
C TYR A 204 -14.42 6.42 1.78
N LEU A 205 -14.56 5.92 3.02
CA LEU A 205 -13.42 5.81 3.95
C LEU A 205 -12.35 4.86 3.44
N LEU A 206 -12.72 3.71 2.87
CA LEU A 206 -11.79 2.77 2.27
C LEU A 206 -11.07 3.37 1.07
N LYS A 207 -11.80 4.08 0.21
CA LYS A 207 -11.25 4.79 -0.95
C LYS A 207 -10.22 5.83 -0.52
N GLN A 208 -10.53 6.65 0.51
CA GLN A 208 -9.58 7.63 1.07
C GLN A 208 -8.35 6.97 1.69
N HIS A 209 -8.54 5.89 2.44
CA HIS A 209 -7.43 5.15 3.03
C HIS A 209 -6.52 4.52 1.98
N ARG A 210 -7.09 3.87 0.95
CA ARG A 210 -6.36 3.30 -0.19
C ARG A 210 -5.58 4.38 -0.94
N ARG A 211 -6.21 5.55 -1.18
CA ARG A 211 -5.54 6.70 -1.82
C ARG A 211 -4.34 7.18 -1.02
N ALA A 212 -4.50 7.43 0.28
CA ALA A 212 -3.41 7.86 1.15
C ALA A 212 -2.29 6.82 1.23
N THR A 213 -2.64 5.53 1.23
CA THR A 213 -1.67 4.43 1.21
C THR A 213 -0.90 4.38 -0.10
N LEU A 214 -1.59 4.49 -1.26
CA LEU A 214 -0.96 4.54 -2.56
C LEU A 214 0.03 5.72 -2.67
N GLU A 215 -0.40 6.93 -2.29
CA GLU A 215 0.45 8.12 -2.32
C GLU A 215 1.71 7.94 -1.46
N ARG A 216 1.59 7.33 -0.28
CA ARG A 216 2.72 7.02 0.61
C ARG A 216 3.66 5.97 0.01
N LEU A 217 3.13 4.87 -0.52
CA LEU A 217 3.92 3.81 -1.16
C LEU A 217 4.64 4.33 -2.40
N ALA A 218 3.94 5.09 -3.25
CA ALA A 218 4.52 5.70 -4.45
C ALA A 218 5.64 6.69 -4.10
N ALA A 219 5.44 7.55 -3.11
CA ALA A 219 6.47 8.50 -2.65
C ALA A 219 7.72 7.81 -2.10
N ARG A 220 7.58 6.61 -1.51
CA ARG A 220 8.70 5.78 -1.08
C ARG A 220 9.31 4.94 -2.20
N GLY A 221 8.65 4.83 -3.35
CA GLY A 221 9.03 3.92 -4.43
C GLY A 221 8.77 2.44 -4.11
N ASP A 222 7.84 2.15 -3.20
CA ASP A 222 7.43 0.77 -2.85
C ASP A 222 6.49 0.21 -3.93
N PHE A 223 6.97 0.19 -5.17
CA PHE A 223 6.17 -0.18 -6.33
C PHE A 223 5.72 -1.64 -6.34
N ASP A 224 6.51 -2.55 -5.77
CA ASP A 224 6.12 -3.96 -5.62
C ASP A 224 4.86 -4.08 -4.76
N ALA A 225 4.79 -3.36 -3.64
CA ALA A 225 3.63 -3.36 -2.76
C ALA A 225 2.35 -2.85 -3.47
N ILE A 226 2.48 -1.83 -4.35
CA ILE A 226 1.35 -1.35 -5.15
C ILE A 226 0.96 -2.37 -6.22
N ALA A 227 1.93 -3.00 -6.88
CA ALA A 227 1.69 -3.97 -7.94
C ALA A 227 0.99 -5.24 -7.45
N ASP A 228 1.22 -5.64 -6.21
CA ASP A 228 0.68 -6.87 -5.63
C ASP A 228 -0.66 -6.67 -4.90
N ASP A 229 -1.03 -5.41 -4.59
CA ASP A 229 -2.33 -5.12 -3.96
C ASP A 229 -3.46 -5.16 -4.99
N THR A 230 -4.28 -6.22 -4.92
CA THR A 230 -5.44 -6.42 -5.80
C THR A 230 -6.55 -5.39 -5.60
N GLY A 231 -6.51 -4.59 -4.55
CA GLY A 231 -7.43 -3.48 -4.30
C GLY A 231 -7.22 -2.29 -5.24
N TYR A 232 -6.12 -2.24 -6.00
CA TYR A 232 -5.91 -1.23 -7.03
C TYR A 232 -6.30 -1.74 -8.42
N PRO A 233 -6.78 -0.85 -9.32
CA PRO A 233 -7.04 -1.17 -10.71
C PRO A 233 -5.84 -1.80 -11.42
N GLU A 234 -6.10 -2.72 -12.34
CA GLU A 234 -5.05 -3.46 -13.04
C GLU A 234 -4.03 -2.54 -13.75
N THR A 235 -4.50 -1.42 -14.31
CA THR A 235 -3.63 -0.44 -14.98
C THR A 235 -2.63 0.20 -14.01
N ILE A 236 -3.07 0.54 -12.79
CA ILE A 236 -2.20 1.06 -11.73
C ILE A 236 -1.16 0.01 -11.33
N ARG A 237 -1.60 -1.23 -11.13
CA ARG A 237 -0.71 -2.34 -10.77
C ARG A 237 0.30 -2.65 -11.85
N LYS A 238 -0.08 -2.61 -13.14
CA LYS A 238 0.84 -2.76 -14.28
C LYS A 238 1.89 -1.66 -14.33
N LEU A 239 1.48 -0.40 -14.12
CA LEU A 239 2.38 0.73 -14.09
C LEU A 239 3.39 0.63 -12.93
N ALA A 240 2.91 0.27 -11.74
CA ALA A 240 3.78 0.04 -10.59
C ALA A 240 4.74 -1.15 -10.83
N ARG A 241 4.26 -2.23 -11.46
CA ARG A 241 5.11 -3.38 -11.82
C ARG A 241 6.19 -3.00 -12.83
N ALA A 242 5.88 -2.13 -13.79
CA ALA A 242 6.88 -1.61 -14.72
C ALA A 242 8.01 -0.87 -13.98
N ALA A 243 7.66 -0.03 -12.99
CA ALA A 243 8.64 0.65 -12.14
C ALA A 243 9.49 -0.33 -11.31
N ALA A 244 8.86 -1.36 -10.73
CA ALA A 244 9.55 -2.41 -9.95
C ALA A 244 10.52 -3.22 -10.83
N MET A 245 10.11 -3.62 -12.04
CA MET A 245 10.99 -4.30 -12.99
C MET A 245 12.18 -3.44 -13.39
N ARG A 246 11.97 -2.14 -13.65
CA ARG A 246 13.04 -1.19 -13.94
C ARG A 246 14.02 -1.09 -12.77
N MET A 247 13.55 -0.97 -11.53
CA MET A 247 14.39 -0.91 -10.33
C MET A 247 15.27 -2.17 -10.16
N ASN A 248 14.80 -3.30 -10.67
CA ASN A 248 15.53 -4.57 -10.70
C ASN A 248 16.34 -4.78 -11.98
N PHE A 249 16.50 -3.74 -12.81
CA PHE A 249 17.26 -3.76 -14.08
C PHE A 249 16.68 -4.74 -15.13
N ASN A 250 15.43 -5.16 -14.99
CA ASN A 250 14.70 -5.89 -16.01
C ASN A 250 14.02 -4.90 -16.99
N PHE A 251 14.82 -4.24 -17.80
CA PHE A 251 14.38 -3.13 -18.66
C PHE A 251 13.42 -3.58 -19.77
N MET A 252 13.62 -4.78 -20.32
CA MET A 252 12.76 -5.31 -21.39
C MET A 252 11.33 -5.55 -20.88
N GLU A 253 11.19 -6.19 -19.73
CA GLU A 253 9.89 -6.42 -19.12
C GLU A 253 9.23 -5.10 -18.69
N SER A 254 10.00 -4.20 -18.06
CA SER A 254 9.54 -2.85 -17.70
C SER A 254 8.98 -2.11 -18.92
N LEU A 255 9.71 -2.10 -20.04
CA LEU A 255 9.26 -1.44 -21.27
C LEU A 255 7.98 -2.09 -21.83
N THR A 256 7.92 -3.42 -21.85
CA THR A 256 6.75 -4.16 -22.32
C THR A 256 5.51 -3.81 -21.50
N LEU A 257 5.62 -3.82 -20.18
CA LEU A 257 4.52 -3.44 -19.29
C LEU A 257 4.08 -1.98 -19.51
N LEU A 258 5.05 -1.07 -19.67
CA LEU A 258 4.78 0.35 -19.87
C LEU A 258 4.06 0.61 -21.20
N GLN A 259 4.43 -0.09 -22.28
CA GLN A 259 3.75 0.00 -23.59
C GLN A 259 2.28 -0.43 -23.55
N HIS A 260 1.92 -1.32 -22.60
CA HIS A 260 0.54 -1.77 -22.39
C HIS A 260 -0.24 -0.87 -21.41
N CYS A 261 0.39 0.14 -20.82
CA CYS A 261 -0.25 1.13 -19.96
C CYS A 261 -0.72 2.33 -20.80
N ASN A 262 -1.74 2.13 -21.65
CA ASN A 262 -2.30 3.21 -22.48
C ASN A 262 -3.53 3.81 -21.80
N HIS A 263 -3.38 4.99 -21.18
CA HIS A 263 -4.47 5.74 -20.59
C HIS A 263 -4.28 7.25 -20.82
N PRO A 264 -5.29 7.97 -21.35
CA PRO A 264 -5.17 9.38 -21.72
C PRO A 264 -4.58 10.27 -20.62
N ALA A 265 -5.00 10.05 -19.37
CA ALA A 265 -4.57 10.84 -18.21
C ALA A 265 -3.07 10.78 -17.91
N VAL A 266 -2.37 9.75 -18.37
CA VAL A 266 -0.95 9.56 -18.05
C VAL A 266 -0.05 9.44 -19.27
N ASN A 267 -0.57 9.39 -20.47
CA ASN A 267 0.23 9.19 -21.70
C ASN A 267 1.36 10.21 -21.82
N THR A 268 1.10 11.49 -21.52
CA THR A 268 2.13 12.54 -21.57
C THR A 268 3.23 12.32 -20.52
N LEU A 269 2.89 11.74 -19.36
CA LEU A 269 3.85 11.42 -18.30
C LEU A 269 4.64 10.16 -18.62
N LEU A 270 4.07 9.24 -19.41
CA LEU A 270 4.72 7.98 -19.79
C LEU A 270 5.69 8.13 -20.97
N GLU A 271 5.51 9.12 -21.84
CA GLU A 271 6.34 9.29 -23.04
C GLU A 271 7.84 9.39 -22.73
N PRO A 272 8.32 10.22 -21.78
CA PRO A 272 9.73 10.24 -21.40
C PRO A 272 10.22 8.91 -20.82
N LEU A 273 9.36 8.20 -20.04
CA LEU A 273 9.71 6.90 -19.48
C LEU A 273 9.81 5.82 -20.57
N LEU A 274 8.95 5.87 -21.58
CA LEU A 274 9.00 4.98 -22.75
C LEU A 274 10.25 5.21 -23.57
N GLU A 275 10.63 6.47 -23.84
CA GLU A 275 11.83 6.81 -24.58
C GLU A 275 13.09 6.32 -23.86
N GLU A 276 13.20 6.61 -22.57
CA GLU A 276 14.32 6.16 -21.76
C GLU A 276 14.34 4.63 -21.60
N GLY A 277 13.14 4.00 -21.45
CA GLY A 277 13.00 2.55 -21.40
C GLY A 277 13.49 1.86 -22.69
N ARG A 278 13.23 2.44 -23.87
CA ARG A 278 13.77 1.93 -25.15
C ARG A 278 15.30 2.02 -25.19
N ARG A 279 15.89 3.12 -24.67
CA ARG A 279 17.35 3.27 -24.59
C ARG A 279 17.98 2.24 -23.64
N LEU A 280 17.35 2.00 -22.47
CA LEU A 280 17.82 1.03 -21.48
C LEU A 280 17.64 -0.42 -21.92
N ALA A 281 16.54 -0.72 -22.62
CA ALA A 281 16.26 -2.06 -23.17
C ALA A 281 17.01 -2.34 -24.47
N GLY A 282 17.44 -1.30 -25.17
CA GLY A 282 18.27 -1.39 -26.36
C GLY A 282 19.72 -1.73 -26.03
N GLU A 283 20.52 -2.00 -27.05
CA GLU A 283 21.89 -2.43 -26.85
C GLU A 283 22.81 -1.24 -26.41
N ASN A 284 23.46 -1.42 -25.24
CA ASN A 284 24.71 -0.74 -24.87
C ASN A 284 24.70 0.76 -24.60
N ASP A 285 23.57 1.39 -24.25
CA ASP A 285 23.63 2.77 -23.72
C ASP A 285 24.16 2.77 -22.27
N ARG A 286 25.48 2.66 -22.13
CA ARG A 286 26.14 2.66 -20.81
C ARG A 286 25.89 3.94 -20.03
N LYS A 287 25.72 5.09 -20.71
CA LYS A 287 25.41 6.36 -20.04
C LYS A 287 24.02 6.31 -19.40
N ALA A 288 23.02 5.81 -20.12
CA ALA A 288 21.68 5.58 -19.57
C ALA A 288 21.72 4.58 -18.39
N ALA A 289 22.48 3.49 -18.52
CA ALA A 289 22.63 2.51 -17.45
C ALA A 289 23.31 3.09 -16.20
N LEU A 290 24.32 3.94 -16.32
CA LEU A 290 24.95 4.61 -15.18
C LEU A 290 24.00 5.61 -14.51
N ALA A 291 23.22 6.37 -15.28
CA ALA A 291 22.18 7.24 -14.74
C ALA A 291 21.13 6.43 -13.96
N GLU A 292 20.72 5.28 -14.49
CA GLU A 292 19.77 4.37 -13.82
C GLU A 292 20.32 3.80 -12.51
N VAL A 293 21.59 3.40 -12.49
CA VAL A 293 22.27 2.97 -11.25
C VAL A 293 22.23 4.07 -10.20
N TYR A 294 22.47 5.33 -10.60
CA TYR A 294 22.38 6.48 -9.68
C TYR A 294 20.96 6.67 -9.13
N TRP A 295 19.94 6.71 -10.00
CA TRP A 295 18.56 6.90 -9.56
C TRP A 295 18.07 5.77 -8.68
N SER A 296 18.41 4.54 -9.02
CA SER A 296 18.07 3.38 -8.17
C SER A 296 18.83 3.40 -6.84
N ALA A 297 20.08 3.88 -6.81
CA ALA A 297 20.82 4.07 -5.56
C ALA A 297 20.15 5.13 -4.66
N LEU A 298 19.76 6.28 -5.24
CA LEU A 298 19.04 7.33 -4.50
C LEU A 298 17.74 6.81 -3.91
N LEU A 299 16.99 6.00 -4.65
CA LEU A 299 15.76 5.39 -4.16
C LEU A 299 16.03 4.44 -2.99
N LYS A 300 17.05 3.57 -3.10
CA LYS A 300 17.46 2.66 -2.02
C LYS A 300 17.90 3.40 -0.76
N TRP A 301 18.59 4.52 -0.91
CA TRP A 301 18.94 5.40 0.20
C TRP A 301 17.70 5.99 0.89
N ARG A 302 16.73 6.50 0.13
CA ARG A 302 15.47 7.05 0.66
C ARG A 302 14.66 6.00 1.44
N ARG A 303 14.75 4.74 1.04
CA ARG A 303 14.07 3.60 1.67
C ARG A 303 14.81 3.01 2.86
N ASP A 304 15.96 3.57 3.26
CA ASP A 304 16.86 3.01 4.29
C ASP A 304 17.43 1.61 3.94
N GLU A 305 17.37 1.20 2.67
CA GLU A 305 17.96 -0.03 2.15
C GLU A 305 19.46 0.15 1.89
N CYS A 306 20.21 0.44 2.97
CA CYS A 306 21.59 0.92 2.90
C CYS A 306 22.56 -0.10 2.31
N ALA A 307 22.32 -1.40 2.48
CA ALA A 307 23.15 -2.44 1.86
C ALA A 307 23.02 -2.40 0.34
N ASP A 308 21.80 -2.35 -0.18
CA ASP A 308 21.53 -2.24 -1.62
C ASP A 308 22.04 -0.92 -2.22
N PHE A 309 21.87 0.19 -1.49
CA PHE A 309 22.47 1.47 -1.85
C PHE A 309 23.99 1.32 -2.04
N LEU A 310 24.67 0.71 -1.06
CA LEU A 310 26.12 0.55 -1.10
C LEU A 310 26.57 -0.29 -2.31
N GLY A 311 25.83 -1.37 -2.63
CA GLY A 311 26.09 -2.18 -3.82
C GLY A 311 25.99 -1.35 -5.12
N ARG A 312 24.94 -0.53 -5.24
CA ARG A 312 24.73 0.35 -6.41
C ARG A 312 25.77 1.47 -6.50
N ALA A 313 26.11 2.09 -5.38
CA ALA A 313 27.15 3.11 -5.33
C ALA A 313 28.52 2.53 -5.78
N MET A 314 28.85 1.30 -5.34
CA MET A 314 30.05 0.60 -5.80
C MET A 314 30.01 0.34 -7.29
N ARG A 315 28.87 -0.11 -7.83
CA ARG A 315 28.72 -0.37 -9.27
C ARG A 315 28.85 0.91 -10.08
N LEU A 316 28.32 2.04 -9.57
CA LEU A 316 28.47 3.34 -10.23
C LEU A 316 29.94 3.79 -10.27
N MET A 317 30.67 3.67 -9.15
CA MET A 317 32.10 3.97 -9.10
C MET A 317 32.92 3.12 -10.05
N GLU A 318 32.71 1.82 -10.02
CA GLU A 318 33.41 0.86 -10.89
C GLU A 318 33.08 1.11 -12.35
N GLY A 319 31.80 1.24 -12.70
CA GLY A 319 31.32 1.47 -14.07
C GLY A 319 31.90 2.76 -14.66
N SER A 320 31.92 3.85 -13.88
CA SER A 320 32.48 5.13 -14.30
C SER A 320 33.99 5.05 -14.64
N LEU A 321 34.74 4.34 -13.81
CA LEU A 321 36.18 4.11 -14.08
C LEU A 321 36.40 3.21 -15.30
N GLN A 322 35.60 2.15 -15.43
CA GLN A 322 35.66 1.22 -16.57
C GLN A 322 35.35 1.93 -17.88
N ASP A 323 34.37 2.85 -17.89
CA ASP A 323 34.05 3.60 -19.12
C ASP A 323 35.19 4.50 -19.59
N ILE A 324 35.79 5.25 -18.66
CA ILE A 324 36.95 6.06 -18.97
C ILE A 324 38.07 5.20 -19.55
N LEU A 325 38.39 4.07 -18.91
CA LEU A 325 39.48 3.20 -19.34
C LEU A 325 39.15 2.48 -20.64
N SER A 326 37.93 2.01 -20.84
CA SER A 326 37.51 1.38 -22.10
C SER A 326 37.64 2.34 -23.28
N ALA A 327 37.18 3.59 -23.14
CA ALA A 327 37.30 4.61 -24.16
C ALA A 327 38.76 4.98 -24.41
N THR A 328 39.56 5.18 -23.35
CA THR A 328 40.98 5.62 -23.46
C THR A 328 41.87 4.54 -24.03
N LEU A 329 41.65 3.28 -23.66
CA LEU A 329 42.51 2.16 -24.04
C LEU A 329 41.95 1.35 -25.21
N HIS A 330 40.83 1.80 -25.78
CA HIS A 330 40.17 1.20 -26.95
C HIS A 330 39.77 -0.26 -26.75
N PHE A 331 39.27 -0.60 -25.54
CA PHE A 331 38.73 -1.93 -25.26
C PHE A 331 37.46 -2.17 -26.07
N LYS A 332 37.33 -3.31 -26.74
CA LYS A 332 36.25 -3.61 -27.68
C LYS A 332 35.26 -4.65 -27.15
N GLY A 333 35.63 -5.37 -26.11
CA GLY A 333 34.89 -6.55 -25.63
C GLY A 333 33.66 -6.26 -24.75
N GLY A 334 33.35 -4.97 -24.52
CA GLY A 334 32.27 -4.58 -23.63
C GLY A 334 32.53 -4.89 -22.15
N PRO A 335 31.51 -4.75 -21.27
CA PRO A 335 31.68 -4.95 -19.83
C PRO A 335 32.17 -6.35 -19.43
N ASP A 336 31.71 -7.36 -20.14
CA ASP A 336 32.02 -8.78 -19.79
C ASP A 336 33.49 -9.12 -20.06
N LYS A 337 34.12 -8.46 -21.00
CA LYS A 337 35.54 -8.66 -21.36
C LYS A 337 36.48 -7.64 -20.76
N PHE A 338 35.95 -6.58 -20.13
CA PHE A 338 36.76 -5.49 -19.58
C PHE A 338 37.89 -6.02 -18.67
N ARG A 339 37.60 -6.95 -17.80
CA ARG A 339 38.62 -7.52 -16.91
C ARG A 339 39.77 -8.13 -17.68
N GLN A 340 39.49 -8.97 -18.65
CA GLN A 340 40.52 -9.63 -19.46
C GLN A 340 41.31 -8.61 -20.27
N GLU A 341 40.64 -7.70 -20.99
CA GLU A 341 41.30 -6.66 -21.78
C GLU A 341 42.18 -5.73 -20.94
N PHE A 342 41.73 -5.40 -19.72
CA PHE A 342 42.51 -4.61 -18.76
C PHE A 342 43.74 -5.37 -18.27
N GLU A 343 43.60 -6.63 -17.86
CA GLU A 343 44.70 -7.47 -17.41
C GLU A 343 45.73 -7.66 -18.55
N ASP A 344 45.29 -7.95 -19.77
CA ASP A 344 46.16 -8.07 -20.95
C ASP A 344 46.90 -6.76 -21.25
N TRP A 345 46.20 -5.62 -21.19
CA TRP A 345 46.83 -4.31 -21.37
C TRP A 345 47.93 -4.06 -20.35
N THR A 346 47.73 -4.48 -19.08
CA THR A 346 48.73 -4.31 -18.02
C THR A 346 49.97 -5.17 -18.22
N GLN A 347 49.89 -6.27 -18.97
CA GLN A 347 51.01 -7.18 -19.23
C GLN A 347 51.96 -6.64 -20.33
N GLY A 348 51.52 -5.68 -21.11
CA GLY A 348 52.31 -5.13 -22.21
C GLY A 348 53.73 -4.70 -21.79
N PRO A 349 54.77 -4.97 -22.60
CA PRO A 349 56.18 -4.69 -22.26
C PRO A 349 56.43 -3.21 -21.98
N GLN A 350 55.64 -2.32 -22.59
CA GLN A 350 55.74 -0.86 -22.40
C GLN A 350 55.04 -0.40 -21.08
N ARG A 351 54.49 -1.32 -20.31
CA ARG A 351 53.72 -1.02 -19.07
C ARG A 351 54.50 -1.30 -17.78
N GLU A 352 55.78 -1.56 -17.83
CA GLU A 352 56.56 -1.84 -16.64
C GLU A 352 56.58 -0.67 -15.64
N ASN A 353 56.79 0.56 -16.13
CA ASN A 353 56.73 1.76 -15.31
C ASN A 353 55.34 1.99 -14.70
N TYR A 354 54.27 1.73 -15.46
CA TYR A 354 52.91 1.80 -15.00
C TYR A 354 52.66 0.76 -13.88
N ARG A 355 53.03 -0.52 -14.11
CA ARG A 355 52.87 -1.57 -13.10
C ARG A 355 53.62 -1.23 -11.81
N ALA A 356 54.86 -0.76 -11.92
CA ALA A 356 55.67 -0.35 -10.78
C ALA A 356 55.02 0.80 -9.99
N HIS A 357 54.42 1.77 -10.70
CA HIS A 357 53.72 2.90 -10.09
C HIS A 357 52.47 2.45 -9.34
N VAL A 358 51.56 1.74 -10.00
CA VAL A 358 50.29 1.28 -9.42
C VAL A 358 50.51 0.28 -8.31
N PHE A 359 51.43 -0.66 -8.47
CA PHE A 359 51.71 -1.67 -7.45
C PHE A 359 52.30 -1.07 -6.17
N ARG A 360 53.17 -0.10 -6.26
CA ARG A 360 53.72 0.64 -5.13
C ARG A 360 52.64 1.30 -4.30
N ASP A 361 51.69 1.95 -4.98
CA ASP A 361 50.60 2.66 -4.31
C ASP A 361 49.54 1.74 -3.70
N ILE A 362 49.25 0.60 -4.36
CA ILE A 362 48.31 -0.38 -3.83
C ILE A 362 48.88 -1.06 -2.56
N THR A 363 50.14 -1.50 -2.62
CA THR A 363 50.71 -2.35 -1.54
C THR A 363 51.34 -1.58 -0.41
N ARG A 364 51.66 -0.27 -0.64
CA ARG A 364 52.48 0.55 0.29
C ARG A 364 53.78 -0.12 0.73
N SER A 365 54.23 -1.12 -0.04
CA SER A 365 55.40 -1.95 0.29
C SER A 365 56.62 -1.51 -0.50
N LYS A 366 57.73 -1.25 0.20
CA LYS A 366 59.01 -0.89 -0.42
C LYS A 366 59.78 -2.10 -1.01
N LYS A 367 59.27 -3.31 -0.82
CA LYS A 367 59.97 -4.53 -1.29
C LYS A 367 58.93 -5.51 -1.84
N LYS A 368 58.96 -5.77 -3.15
CA LYS A 368 58.54 -7.05 -3.76
C LYS A 368 58.54 -6.92 -5.28
N ASN A 369 58.71 -8.03 -5.95
CA ASN A 369 58.57 -8.15 -7.38
C ASN A 369 57.21 -7.60 -7.83
N VAL A 370 57.24 -6.68 -8.80
CA VAL A 370 56.00 -6.14 -9.40
C VAL A 370 55.34 -7.30 -10.14
N PRO A 371 54.04 -7.55 -9.92
CA PRO A 371 53.35 -8.61 -10.63
C PRO A 371 53.29 -8.31 -12.14
N GLU A 372 53.25 -9.35 -12.94
CA GLU A 372 53.11 -9.23 -14.38
C GLU A 372 51.78 -8.66 -14.79
N THR A 373 50.75 -8.84 -13.95
CA THR A 373 49.37 -8.43 -14.18
C THR A 373 48.83 -7.62 -13.01
N ILE A 374 48.10 -6.57 -13.27
CA ILE A 374 47.32 -5.81 -12.30
C ILE A 374 45.86 -6.18 -12.45
N SER A 375 45.24 -6.71 -11.38
CA SER A 375 43.84 -7.02 -11.38
C SER A 375 42.93 -5.78 -11.40
N SER A 376 41.79 -5.85 -12.06
CA SER A 376 40.82 -4.74 -12.26
C SER A 376 40.00 -4.40 -11.02
N THR A 377 40.66 -4.22 -9.86
CA THR A 377 39.99 -3.76 -8.65
C THR A 377 39.77 -2.26 -8.64
N ILE A 378 38.74 -1.76 -7.96
CA ILE A 378 38.48 -0.31 -7.89
C ILE A 378 39.71 0.49 -7.49
N PRO A 379 40.51 0.13 -6.47
CA PRO A 379 41.75 0.82 -6.16
C PRO A 379 42.75 0.84 -7.33
N ALA A 380 42.89 -0.26 -8.07
CA ALA A 380 43.75 -0.32 -9.22
C ALA A 380 43.24 0.58 -10.38
N LEU A 381 41.92 0.58 -10.62
CA LEU A 381 41.31 1.43 -11.66
C LEU A 381 41.46 2.91 -11.33
N ILE A 382 41.27 3.34 -10.07
CA ILE A 382 41.56 4.73 -9.65
C ILE A 382 43.00 5.12 -9.96
N LEU A 383 43.96 4.28 -9.58
CA LEU A 383 45.37 4.56 -9.78
C LEU A 383 45.72 4.56 -11.28
N THR A 384 45.07 3.71 -12.07
CA THR A 384 45.25 3.70 -13.54
C THR A 384 44.74 4.99 -14.17
N VAL A 385 43.54 5.44 -13.83
CA VAL A 385 43.03 6.72 -14.32
C VAL A 385 43.93 7.89 -13.88
N SER A 386 44.35 7.88 -12.61
CA SER A 386 45.29 8.89 -12.10
C SER A 386 46.64 8.88 -12.83
N TYR A 387 47.16 7.71 -13.17
CA TYR A 387 48.36 7.55 -13.95
C TYR A 387 48.21 8.16 -15.35
N LEU A 388 47.10 7.82 -16.03
CA LEU A 388 46.81 8.37 -17.37
C LEU A 388 46.68 9.90 -17.35
N VAL A 389 45.99 10.45 -16.34
CA VAL A 389 45.86 11.91 -16.16
C VAL A 389 47.22 12.58 -15.99
N ASN A 390 48.09 12.04 -15.16
CA ASN A 390 49.35 12.69 -14.78
C ASN A 390 50.53 12.42 -15.75
N TYR A 391 50.55 11.24 -16.36
CA TYR A 391 51.69 10.80 -17.15
C TYR A 391 51.38 10.57 -18.64
N GLU A 392 50.11 10.28 -18.98
CA GLU A 392 49.71 10.02 -20.38
C GLU A 392 48.47 10.87 -20.81
N PRO A 393 48.40 12.18 -20.54
CA PRO A 393 47.21 12.98 -20.86
C PRO A 393 46.89 13.02 -22.36
N ALA A 394 47.89 12.86 -23.21
CA ALA A 394 47.71 12.76 -24.66
C ALA A 394 46.88 11.53 -25.07
N THR A 395 46.90 10.45 -24.27
CA THR A 395 46.12 9.24 -24.51
C THR A 395 44.64 9.49 -24.24
N LEU A 396 44.31 10.19 -23.15
CA LEU A 396 42.98 10.66 -22.85
C LEU A 396 42.42 11.56 -23.94
N LYS A 397 43.21 12.56 -24.37
CA LYS A 397 42.80 13.50 -25.42
C LYS A 397 42.50 12.80 -26.74
N ARG A 398 43.32 11.81 -27.15
CA ARG A 398 43.07 11.00 -28.37
C ARG A 398 41.74 10.22 -28.29
N ALA A 399 41.32 9.83 -27.11
CA ALA A 399 40.04 9.19 -26.86
C ALA A 399 38.85 10.19 -26.77
N GLY A 400 39.11 11.48 -26.98
CA GLY A 400 38.08 12.51 -26.84
C GLY A 400 37.70 12.85 -25.39
N LEU A 401 38.53 12.43 -24.42
CA LEU A 401 38.27 12.66 -22.99
C LEU A 401 39.11 13.83 -22.46
N ASP A 402 38.49 14.64 -21.62
CA ASP A 402 39.15 15.70 -20.87
C ASP A 402 39.88 15.12 -19.64
N ALA A 403 41.17 15.37 -19.55
CA ALA A 403 42.00 14.91 -18.42
C ALA A 403 41.50 15.47 -17.08
N ALA A 404 40.98 16.71 -17.04
CA ALA A 404 40.41 17.28 -15.82
C ALA A 404 39.14 16.54 -15.41
N LYS A 405 38.26 16.19 -16.34
CA LYS A 405 37.05 15.38 -16.09
C LYS A 405 37.41 13.96 -15.59
N ALA A 406 38.38 13.29 -16.26
CA ALA A 406 38.85 11.98 -15.82
C ALA A 406 39.47 12.03 -14.40
N GLY A 407 40.25 13.08 -14.11
CA GLY A 407 40.83 13.35 -12.80
C GLY A 407 39.75 13.60 -11.73
N ALA A 408 38.67 14.29 -12.09
CA ALA A 408 37.53 14.52 -11.19
C ALA A 408 36.84 13.19 -10.79
N VAL A 409 36.66 12.26 -11.75
CA VAL A 409 36.14 10.91 -11.45
C VAL A 409 37.06 10.16 -10.47
N ALA A 410 38.36 10.10 -10.78
CA ALA A 410 39.32 9.43 -9.89
C ALA A 410 39.33 10.03 -8.47
N THR A 411 39.22 11.36 -8.37
CA THR A 411 39.13 12.08 -7.09
C THR A 411 37.86 11.75 -6.35
N ALA A 412 36.69 11.80 -7.00
CA ALA A 412 35.40 11.49 -6.37
C ALA A 412 35.34 10.04 -5.88
N VAL A 413 35.79 9.08 -6.69
CA VAL A 413 35.88 7.67 -6.26
C VAL A 413 36.88 7.51 -5.10
N GLY A 414 38.02 8.22 -5.15
CA GLY A 414 39.01 8.25 -4.10
C GLY A 414 38.43 8.69 -2.74
N LYS A 415 37.56 9.72 -2.73
CA LYS A 415 36.85 10.20 -1.54
C LYS A 415 35.83 9.19 -1.01
N MET A 416 35.26 8.35 -1.87
CA MET A 416 34.33 7.29 -1.50
C MET A 416 35.03 5.94 -1.20
N ARG A 417 36.37 5.87 -1.30
CA ARG A 417 37.14 4.63 -1.04
C ARG A 417 36.82 3.95 0.30
N PRO A 418 36.58 4.67 1.43
CA PRO A 418 36.22 4.02 2.70
C PRO A 418 34.94 3.18 2.63
N LEU A 419 34.03 3.50 1.71
CA LEU A 419 32.81 2.71 1.50
C LEU A 419 33.09 1.32 0.92
N ILE A 420 34.21 1.14 0.20
CA ILE A 420 34.67 -0.15 -0.34
C ILE A 420 34.99 -1.10 0.84
N GLU A 421 35.66 -0.59 1.87
CA GLU A 421 35.97 -1.37 3.05
C GLU A 421 34.72 -1.73 3.85
N LEU A 422 33.79 -0.78 3.97
CA LEU A 422 32.50 -1.02 4.61
C LEU A 422 31.71 -2.13 3.88
N ARG A 423 31.64 -2.04 2.54
CA ARG A 423 30.99 -3.07 1.71
C ARG A 423 31.65 -4.43 1.91
N ASN A 424 32.97 -4.52 1.93
CA ASN A 424 33.69 -5.78 2.07
C ASN A 424 33.47 -6.44 3.46
N LYS A 425 33.20 -5.64 4.51
CA LYS A 425 32.88 -6.11 5.87
C LYS A 425 31.38 -6.40 6.06
N SER A 426 30.56 -6.05 5.10
CA SER A 426 29.09 -6.20 5.17
C SER A 426 28.62 -7.49 4.51
N ILE A 427 27.31 -7.78 4.71
CA ILE A 427 26.60 -8.88 4.05
C ILE A 427 26.63 -8.78 2.50
N MET A 428 26.94 -7.59 1.96
CA MET A 428 27.04 -7.38 0.52
C MET A 428 28.29 -7.99 -0.13
N ALA A 429 29.23 -8.50 0.66
CA ALA A 429 30.43 -9.15 0.11
C ALA A 429 30.86 -10.37 0.97
N HIS A 430 31.80 -10.16 1.89
CA HIS A 430 32.46 -11.25 2.60
C HIS A 430 32.22 -11.23 4.12
N GLY A 431 31.54 -10.21 4.63
CA GLY A 431 31.26 -10.03 6.05
C GLY A 431 29.79 -10.24 6.40
N PHE A 432 29.50 -10.15 7.71
CA PHE A 432 28.14 -10.24 8.27
C PHE A 432 27.70 -8.93 8.94
N GLY A 433 28.46 -7.84 8.75
CA GLY A 433 28.14 -6.55 9.34
C GLY A 433 26.91 -5.91 8.70
N GLY A 434 26.01 -5.35 9.52
CA GLY A 434 24.91 -4.53 9.03
C GLY A 434 25.40 -3.19 8.46
N VAL A 435 24.63 -2.63 7.54
CA VAL A 435 24.89 -1.31 6.94
C VAL A 435 23.67 -0.42 7.16
N TRP A 436 23.90 0.79 7.67
CA TRP A 436 22.88 1.81 7.88
C TRP A 436 23.45 3.20 7.55
N LYS A 437 22.61 4.20 7.34
CA LYS A 437 23.03 5.55 6.89
C LYS A 437 24.18 6.12 7.73
N LYS A 438 24.06 6.08 9.06
CA LYS A 438 25.11 6.55 9.97
C LYS A 438 26.44 5.81 9.77
N SER A 439 26.42 4.49 9.52
CA SER A 439 27.66 3.72 9.28
C SER A 439 28.34 4.11 7.97
N ILE A 440 27.59 4.58 6.97
CA ILE A 440 28.10 5.09 5.71
C ILE A 440 28.74 6.48 5.91
N LEU A 441 28.00 7.38 6.58
CA LEU A 441 28.42 8.79 6.75
C LEU A 441 29.52 8.97 7.84
N MET A 442 29.75 7.98 8.70
CA MET A 442 30.80 8.03 9.74
C MET A 442 32.11 7.39 9.31
N GLN A 443 32.27 7.01 8.02
CA GLN A 443 33.53 6.43 7.57
C GLN A 443 34.66 7.50 7.59
N LYS A 444 35.73 7.19 8.29
CA LYS A 444 36.90 8.09 8.37
C LYS A 444 37.44 8.40 6.96
N ASN A 445 37.57 9.67 6.62
CA ASN A 445 38.00 10.18 5.32
C ASN A 445 37.02 9.88 4.18
N GLY A 446 35.80 9.45 4.46
CA GLY A 446 34.69 9.31 3.51
C GLY A 446 33.80 10.55 3.48
N PRO A 447 32.65 10.46 2.76
CA PRO A 447 31.61 11.48 2.85
C PRO A 447 31.00 11.50 4.25
N ASP A 448 30.90 12.69 4.83
CA ASP A 448 30.38 12.90 6.20
C ASP A 448 28.94 13.41 6.25
N THR A 449 28.42 13.82 5.09
CA THR A 449 27.03 14.26 4.91
C THR A 449 26.38 13.58 3.70
N GLU A 450 25.06 13.60 3.65
CA GLU A 450 24.28 13.09 2.53
C GLU A 450 24.57 13.91 1.25
N GLU A 451 24.65 15.22 1.38
CA GLU A 451 24.96 16.13 0.27
C GLU A 451 26.34 15.84 -0.33
N ALA A 452 27.35 15.62 0.52
CA ALA A 452 28.69 15.25 0.06
C ALA A 452 28.70 13.89 -0.64
N LEU A 453 27.99 12.90 -0.09
CA LEU A 453 27.88 11.57 -0.66
C LEU A 453 27.28 11.62 -2.07
N PHE A 454 26.11 12.24 -2.21
CA PHE A 454 25.43 12.35 -3.50
C PHE A 454 26.15 13.33 -4.44
N GLY A 455 26.78 14.37 -3.91
CA GLY A 455 27.66 15.24 -4.69
C GLY A 455 28.80 14.50 -5.39
N TYR A 456 29.46 13.56 -4.70
CA TYR A 456 30.48 12.69 -5.31
C TYR A 456 29.89 11.74 -6.36
N LEU A 457 28.72 11.12 -6.09
CA LEU A 457 28.07 10.26 -7.08
C LEU A 457 27.66 11.03 -8.33
N GLN A 458 27.11 12.25 -8.18
CA GLN A 458 26.79 13.12 -9.31
C GLN A 458 28.04 13.57 -10.09
N ALA A 459 29.13 13.85 -9.39
CA ALA A 459 30.39 14.23 -10.04
C ALA A 459 30.92 13.14 -10.99
N LEU A 460 30.67 11.84 -10.67
CA LEU A 460 31.01 10.73 -11.56
C LEU A 460 30.27 10.82 -12.89
N LEU A 461 28.98 11.20 -12.86
CA LEU A 461 28.13 11.29 -14.04
C LEU A 461 28.40 12.55 -14.83
N ASN A 462 28.50 13.70 -14.15
CA ASN A 462 28.76 14.99 -14.77
C ASN A 462 30.11 15.01 -15.54
N ALA A 463 31.13 14.34 -14.99
CA ALA A 463 32.43 14.24 -15.64
C ALA A 463 32.40 13.42 -16.95
N GLN A 464 31.35 12.63 -17.15
CA GLN A 464 31.12 11.82 -18.35
C GLN A 464 30.04 12.41 -19.26
N ASP A 465 29.63 13.65 -19.01
CA ASP A 465 28.56 14.34 -19.75
C ASP A 465 27.24 13.55 -19.72
N ILE A 466 26.95 12.89 -18.55
CA ILE A 466 25.69 12.21 -18.30
C ILE A 466 24.77 13.18 -17.58
N SER A 467 23.70 13.57 -18.26
CA SER A 467 22.67 14.44 -17.69
C SER A 467 21.71 13.64 -16.80
N LEU A 468 21.45 14.16 -15.63
CA LEU A 468 20.42 13.65 -14.71
C LEU A 468 19.12 14.46 -14.91
N SER A 469 18.51 14.36 -16.07
CA SER A 469 17.26 15.04 -16.41
C SER A 469 16.05 14.27 -15.87
N GLY A 470 15.60 14.61 -14.68
CA GLY A 470 14.42 14.00 -14.06
C GLY A 470 14.68 12.65 -13.40
N ASN A 471 14.00 12.40 -12.30
CA ASN A 471 14.05 11.12 -11.60
C ASN A 471 12.97 10.21 -12.15
N PRO A 472 13.29 9.10 -12.83
CA PRO A 472 12.28 8.22 -13.42
C PRO A 472 11.34 7.63 -12.38
N TYR A 473 11.80 7.36 -11.17
CA TYR A 473 10.96 6.82 -10.09
C TYR A 473 9.98 7.85 -9.53
N GLU A 474 10.32 9.13 -9.52
CA GLU A 474 9.39 10.20 -9.20
C GLU A 474 8.35 10.38 -10.31
N MET A 475 8.75 10.18 -11.57
CA MET A 475 7.81 10.19 -12.71
C MET A 475 6.82 9.02 -12.63
N TYR A 476 7.29 7.80 -12.30
CA TYR A 476 6.41 6.66 -12.05
C TYR A 476 5.47 6.92 -10.88
N ALA A 477 5.96 7.43 -9.77
CA ALA A 477 5.15 7.77 -8.60
C ALA A 477 4.05 8.77 -8.95
N HIS A 478 4.42 9.83 -9.70
CA HIS A 478 3.46 10.83 -10.16
C HIS A 478 2.41 10.23 -11.12
N ALA A 479 2.82 9.40 -12.07
CA ALA A 479 1.91 8.74 -13.00
C ALA A 479 0.93 7.79 -12.28
N VAL A 480 1.39 6.98 -11.33
CA VAL A 480 0.57 6.09 -10.50
C VAL A 480 -0.47 6.89 -9.70
N VAL A 481 -0.06 7.97 -9.05
CA VAL A 481 -0.96 8.83 -8.25
C VAL A 481 -1.97 9.56 -9.14
N SER A 482 -1.53 10.10 -10.28
CA SER A 482 -2.41 10.80 -11.24
C SER A 482 -3.46 9.87 -11.81
N LEU A 483 -3.05 8.67 -12.23
CA LEU A 483 -3.97 7.65 -12.74
C LEU A 483 -5.00 7.21 -11.69
N ASN A 484 -4.57 7.07 -10.43
CA ASN A 484 -5.49 6.72 -9.36
C ASN A 484 -6.51 7.83 -9.06
N ARG A 485 -6.12 9.09 -9.21
CA ARG A 485 -7.04 10.23 -9.08
C ARG A 485 -8.09 10.22 -10.18
N GLU A 486 -7.67 10.04 -11.42
CA GLU A 486 -8.57 10.03 -12.58
C GLU A 486 -9.57 8.87 -12.51
N LEU A 487 -9.11 7.65 -12.31
CA LEU A 487 -9.97 6.46 -12.20
C LEU A 487 -10.93 6.50 -11.02
N ASN A 488 -10.71 7.40 -10.05
CA ASN A 488 -11.58 7.58 -8.90
C ASN A 488 -12.49 8.83 -9.00
N HIS A 489 -12.25 9.75 -9.94
CA HIS A 489 -13.11 10.92 -10.18
C HIS A 489 -14.40 10.57 -10.94
N ASP A 490 -14.40 9.50 -11.76
CA ASP A 490 -15.59 9.07 -12.52
C ASP A 490 -16.66 8.40 -11.62
N THR A 491 -16.47 8.36 -10.29
CA THR A 491 -17.38 7.69 -9.34
C THR A 491 -17.90 8.61 -8.22
N ASP A 492 -17.62 9.91 -8.27
CA ASP A 492 -18.22 10.94 -7.41
C ASP A 492 -19.32 11.68 -8.15
#